data_6c2dbb0e04f26558dfc2c9fd23124345
#
_entry.id   6c2dbb0e04f26558dfc2c9fd23124345
#
_cell.length_a   1.000
_cell.length_b   1.000
_cell.length_c   1.000
_cell.angle_alpha   90.00
_cell.angle_beta   90.00
_cell.angle_gamma   90.00
#
_symmetry.space_group_name_H-M   'P 1'
#
loop_
_entity.id
_entity.type
_entity.pdbx_description
1 polymer ?
#
loop_
_entity_poly.entity_id
_entity_poly.type
_entity_poly.pdbx_seq_one_letter_code
_entity_poly.pdbx_strand_id
1 'polypeptide(L)'
;MSRLAAPILLLLATMACATASARTTPTSEPTASPAHEDVEFHSLGITLSGTIFVPAKTVAAVVLVDGAGKTLRKTGLARVLANQGIASLTYDKRGVGKSGGVYAGPEVHTNNVTPENLQLLSADATAAVDVLSNRFAGHHVPIGLIGFSQGGWIAPLVATRSPRVKFMVFWSGPVVTTYEAVRFEFFTDHKAEFWDHHTEAEVREHLRSNPHQYPFIDTDPVESLQKLSLPGLWLFGGRDVSVPTGLSIERLRALAASGKPFEYELYPEADHQLVEDTAIPAIVGWIYKTVGARGELADLGRRPQ
;
A
#
# COMPACT_ATOMS: atom_id res chain seq x y z
N MET A 1 57.36 77.51 -24.72
CA MET A 1 58.51 76.60 -24.53
C MET A 1 58.68 76.30 -23.10
N SER A 2 58.22 75.28 -22.56
CA SER A 2 58.66 74.71 -21.24
C SER A 2 58.05 73.36 -21.07
N ARG A 3 58.83 72.35 -21.00
CA ARG A 3 58.42 70.95 -20.77
C ARG A 3 58.29 70.75 -19.26
N LEU A 4 57.14 70.26 -18.84
CA LEU A 4 56.95 69.72 -17.49
C LEU A 4 56.87 68.21 -17.51
N ALA A 5 57.79 67.63 -16.77
CA ALA A 5 57.86 66.16 -16.58
C ALA A 5 56.90 65.74 -15.44
N ALA A 6 56.12 64.72 -15.61
CA ALA A 6 55.31 64.13 -14.60
C ALA A 6 56.05 62.94 -13.94
N PRO A 7 55.92 62.67 -12.63
CA PRO A 7 56.55 61.56 -12.00
C PRO A 7 55.69 60.31 -12.12
N ILE A 8 56.35 59.19 -12.34
CA ILE A 8 55.79 57.83 -12.40
C ILE A 8 55.60 57.36 -10.95
N LEU A 9 54.35 57.09 -10.54
CA LEU A 9 54.01 56.50 -9.26
C LEU A 9 53.98 54.96 -9.42
N LEU A 10 54.91 54.26 -8.77
CA LEU A 10 55.02 52.82 -8.78
C LEU A 10 54.05 52.25 -7.75
N LEU A 11 52.97 51.60 -8.20
CA LEU A 11 52.01 50.91 -7.34
C LEU A 11 52.47 49.47 -7.13
N LEU A 12 52.90 49.15 -5.90
CA LEU A 12 53.17 47.76 -5.45
C LEU A 12 51.86 47.05 -5.19
N ALA A 13 51.46 46.11 -6.00
CA ALA A 13 50.33 45.21 -5.77
C ALA A 13 50.79 44.06 -4.88
N THR A 14 50.32 44.07 -3.63
CA THR A 14 50.46 42.89 -2.75
C THR A 14 49.42 41.85 -3.13
N MET A 15 49.90 40.73 -3.67
CA MET A 15 49.08 39.53 -3.87
C MET A 15 48.76 38.84 -2.56
N ALA A 16 47.51 39.00 -2.10
CA ALA A 16 46.99 38.20 -1.02
C ALA A 16 46.61 36.80 -1.53
N CYS A 17 47.37 35.79 -1.13
CA CYS A 17 47.08 34.40 -1.43
C CYS A 17 45.89 33.92 -0.62
N ALA A 18 44.69 33.93 -1.19
CA ALA A 18 43.49 33.36 -0.56
C ALA A 18 43.57 31.82 -0.66
N THR A 19 43.86 31.15 0.44
CA THR A 19 43.74 29.73 0.56
C THR A 19 42.24 29.35 0.52
N ALA A 20 41.78 28.87 -0.64
CA ALA A 20 40.45 28.26 -0.78
C ALA A 20 40.41 26.98 0.01
N SER A 21 39.76 27.01 1.17
CA SER A 21 39.41 25.79 1.93
C SER A 21 38.36 25.03 1.13
N ALA A 22 38.78 23.96 0.50
CA ALA A 22 37.85 23.04 -0.16
C ALA A 22 36.90 22.46 0.86
N ARG A 23 35.65 22.92 0.87
CA ARG A 23 34.56 22.21 1.57
C ARG A 23 34.40 20.87 0.89
N THR A 24 34.86 19.81 1.53
CA THR A 24 34.47 18.45 1.19
C THR A 24 32.99 18.33 1.44
N THR A 25 32.20 18.31 0.37
CA THR A 25 30.81 17.84 0.41
C THR A 25 30.83 16.41 0.94
N PRO A 26 30.08 16.08 1.99
CA PRO A 26 29.99 14.69 2.42
C PRO A 26 29.38 13.89 1.26
N THR A 27 30.17 12.97 0.73
CA THR A 27 29.71 11.95 -0.20
C THR A 27 28.68 11.12 0.58
N SER A 28 27.40 11.20 0.23
CA SER A 28 26.39 10.32 0.78
C SER A 28 26.80 8.89 0.44
N GLU A 29 27.14 8.09 1.44
CA GLU A 29 27.27 6.66 1.26
C GLU A 29 25.96 6.14 0.67
N PRO A 30 25.99 5.30 -0.40
CA PRO A 30 24.79 4.69 -0.93
C PRO A 30 24.15 3.89 0.22
N THR A 31 22.94 4.24 0.61
CA THR A 31 22.15 3.47 1.58
C THR A 31 22.09 2.04 1.05
N ALA A 32 22.69 1.10 1.77
CA ALA A 32 22.68 -0.30 1.38
C ALA A 32 21.23 -0.74 1.16
N SER A 33 20.96 -1.36 0.01
CA SER A 33 19.64 -1.91 -0.27
C SER A 33 19.21 -2.83 0.88
N PRO A 34 17.93 -2.80 1.30
CA PRO A 34 17.46 -3.65 2.38
C PRO A 34 17.70 -5.13 2.03
N ALA A 35 18.07 -5.90 3.06
CA ALA A 35 18.25 -7.34 2.91
C ALA A 35 16.93 -7.96 2.43
N HIS A 36 17.02 -8.94 1.54
CA HIS A 36 15.87 -9.70 1.10
C HIS A 36 16.20 -11.17 1.00
N GLU A 37 15.19 -12.01 1.19
CA GLU A 37 15.28 -13.47 1.08
C GLU A 37 14.08 -14.00 0.33
N ASP A 38 14.30 -14.89 -0.64
CA ASP A 38 13.23 -15.63 -1.29
C ASP A 38 12.75 -16.74 -0.35
N VAL A 39 11.44 -16.92 -0.28
CA VAL A 39 10.81 -17.91 0.59
C VAL A 39 9.79 -18.74 -0.19
N GLU A 40 9.66 -19.98 0.19
CA GLU A 40 8.57 -20.85 -0.22
C GLU A 40 7.74 -21.23 1.00
N PHE A 41 6.43 -21.26 0.84
CA PHE A 41 5.50 -21.63 1.90
C PHE A 41 4.28 -22.35 1.35
N HIS A 42 3.59 -23.09 2.21
CA HIS A 42 2.51 -23.95 1.77
C HIS A 42 1.14 -23.37 2.17
N SER A 43 0.19 -23.46 1.24
CA SER A 43 -1.21 -23.13 1.47
C SER A 43 -2.11 -24.11 0.72
N LEU A 44 -3.00 -24.78 1.45
CA LEU A 44 -3.99 -25.72 0.88
C LEU A 44 -3.39 -26.69 -0.17
N GLY A 45 -2.26 -27.30 0.18
CA GLY A 45 -1.61 -28.33 -0.65
C GLY A 45 -0.78 -27.82 -1.83
N ILE A 46 -0.62 -26.50 -1.99
CA ILE A 46 0.27 -25.90 -2.99
C ILE A 46 1.44 -25.18 -2.34
N THR A 47 2.52 -25.01 -3.10
CA THR A 47 3.67 -24.19 -2.73
C THR A 47 3.52 -22.81 -3.34
N LEU A 48 3.64 -21.78 -2.51
CA LEU A 48 3.67 -20.38 -2.92
C LEU A 48 5.11 -19.85 -2.82
N SER A 49 5.49 -18.99 -3.75
CA SER A 49 6.80 -18.37 -3.82
C SER A 49 6.70 -16.88 -3.49
N GLY A 50 7.48 -16.43 -2.53
CA GLY A 50 7.49 -15.04 -2.06
C GLY A 50 8.91 -14.51 -1.86
N THR A 51 8.98 -13.26 -1.46
CA THR A 51 10.20 -12.57 -1.05
C THR A 51 9.91 -11.75 0.20
N ILE A 52 10.74 -11.89 1.22
CA ILE A 52 10.72 -11.04 2.42
C ILE A 52 11.79 -9.99 2.27
N PHE A 53 11.43 -8.72 2.44
CA PHE A 53 12.35 -7.60 2.56
C PHE A 53 12.48 -7.23 4.04
N VAL A 54 13.71 -7.17 4.54
CA VAL A 54 13.98 -6.95 5.97
C VAL A 54 14.82 -5.68 6.14
N PRO A 55 14.30 -4.64 6.81
CA PRO A 55 15.07 -3.47 7.15
C PRO A 55 16.14 -3.77 8.23
N ALA A 56 17.16 -2.92 8.32
CA ALA A 56 18.15 -3.02 9.39
C ALA A 56 17.55 -2.91 10.80
N LYS A 57 16.49 -2.11 10.94
CA LYS A 57 15.66 -2.01 12.14
C LYS A 57 14.20 -2.17 11.73
N THR A 58 13.54 -3.20 12.24
CA THR A 58 12.15 -3.50 11.92
C THR A 58 11.21 -2.94 13.00
N VAL A 59 10.32 -2.02 12.60
CA VAL A 59 9.30 -1.40 13.46
C VAL A 59 7.98 -2.17 13.38
N ALA A 60 7.63 -2.61 12.18
CA ALA A 60 6.47 -3.42 11.88
C ALA A 60 6.77 -4.36 10.71
N ALA A 61 5.95 -5.38 10.52
CA ALA A 61 6.01 -6.24 9.35
C ALA A 61 4.64 -6.32 8.67
N VAL A 62 4.61 -6.40 7.35
CA VAL A 62 3.35 -6.47 6.59
C VAL A 62 3.38 -7.56 5.53
N VAL A 63 2.24 -8.21 5.31
CA VAL A 63 1.99 -9.00 4.10
C VAL A 63 1.29 -8.11 3.08
N LEU A 64 1.82 -8.07 1.86
CA LEU A 64 1.19 -7.40 0.73
C LEU A 64 0.18 -8.35 0.09
N VAL A 65 -1.11 -8.00 0.17
CA VAL A 65 -2.23 -8.79 -0.38
C VAL A 65 -2.68 -8.13 -1.67
N ASP A 66 -2.33 -8.75 -2.78
CA ASP A 66 -2.54 -8.17 -4.10
C ASP A 66 -4.01 -8.02 -4.52
N GLY A 67 -4.23 -7.08 -5.46
CA GLY A 67 -5.50 -6.82 -6.13
C GLY A 67 -5.91 -7.93 -7.11
N ALA A 68 -6.93 -7.71 -7.94
CA ALA A 68 -7.41 -8.64 -8.94
C ALA A 68 -6.35 -8.96 -10.02
N GLY A 69 -6.61 -10.01 -10.79
CA GLY A 69 -5.75 -10.43 -11.90
C GLY A 69 -4.57 -11.32 -11.52
N LYS A 70 -3.82 -11.73 -12.52
CA LYS A 70 -2.61 -12.58 -12.41
C LYS A 70 -1.40 -11.73 -12.08
N THR A 71 -1.33 -11.26 -10.86
CA THR A 71 -0.27 -10.34 -10.42
C THR A 71 0.94 -11.07 -9.84
N LEU A 72 2.13 -10.61 -10.22
CA LEU A 72 3.40 -11.01 -9.60
C LEU A 72 3.63 -10.21 -8.32
N ARG A 73 4.51 -10.71 -7.46
CA ARG A 73 4.91 -10.05 -6.20
C ARG A 73 5.39 -8.61 -6.40
N LYS A 74 5.02 -7.71 -5.50
CA LYS A 74 5.32 -6.25 -5.53
C LYS A 74 6.69 -5.93 -4.89
N THR A 75 7.77 -6.41 -5.48
CA THR A 75 9.12 -6.23 -4.91
C THR A 75 9.57 -4.77 -4.82
N GLY A 76 9.11 -3.91 -5.75
CA GLY A 76 9.38 -2.46 -5.72
C GLY A 76 8.86 -1.82 -4.43
N LEU A 77 7.55 -1.95 -4.19
CA LEU A 77 6.91 -1.41 -2.99
C LEU A 77 7.47 -2.05 -1.71
N ALA A 78 7.69 -3.37 -1.70
CA ALA A 78 8.26 -4.06 -0.54
C ALA A 78 9.63 -3.50 -0.15
N ARG A 79 10.47 -3.16 -1.14
CA ARG A 79 11.76 -2.50 -0.92
C ARG A 79 11.60 -1.09 -0.36
N VAL A 80 10.65 -0.31 -0.90
CA VAL A 80 10.36 1.04 -0.41
C VAL A 80 9.93 1.00 1.05
N LEU A 81 9.03 0.10 1.43
CA LEU A 81 8.59 -0.07 2.82
C LEU A 81 9.75 -0.51 3.73
N ALA A 82 10.62 -1.40 3.27
CA ALA A 82 11.78 -1.82 4.04
C ALA A 82 12.77 -0.67 4.28
N ASN A 83 12.97 0.23 3.31
CA ASN A 83 13.76 1.46 3.52
C ASN A 83 13.14 2.38 4.59
N GLN A 84 11.84 2.23 4.85
CA GLN A 84 11.09 2.94 5.88
C GLN A 84 10.94 2.13 7.19
N GLY A 85 11.74 1.10 7.41
CA GLY A 85 11.70 0.32 8.66
C GLY A 85 10.56 -0.69 8.77
N ILE A 86 9.80 -0.93 7.69
CA ILE A 86 8.68 -1.85 7.65
C ILE A 86 9.08 -3.08 6.85
N ALA A 87 9.28 -4.23 7.51
CA ALA A 87 9.52 -5.48 6.82
C ALA A 87 8.28 -5.87 5.99
N SER A 88 8.50 -6.50 4.82
CA SER A 88 7.39 -6.83 3.93
C SER A 88 7.57 -8.22 3.33
N LEU A 89 6.52 -9.03 3.35
CA LEU A 89 6.41 -10.23 2.56
C LEU A 89 5.46 -9.97 1.39
N THR A 90 5.96 -10.18 0.18
CA THR A 90 5.19 -10.16 -1.06
C THR A 90 5.37 -11.49 -1.77
N TYR A 91 4.33 -12.01 -2.43
CA TYR A 91 4.36 -13.33 -3.05
C TYR A 91 3.60 -13.33 -4.38
N ASP A 92 4.00 -14.23 -5.28
CA ASP A 92 3.24 -14.46 -6.51
C ASP A 92 1.92 -15.13 -6.16
N LYS A 93 0.82 -14.62 -6.69
CA LYS A 93 -0.49 -15.25 -6.46
C LYS A 93 -0.48 -16.72 -6.87
N ARG A 94 -1.38 -17.51 -6.29
CA ARG A 94 -1.55 -18.91 -6.67
C ARG A 94 -1.79 -19.03 -8.19
N GLY A 95 -1.07 -19.95 -8.84
CA GLY A 95 -1.11 -20.16 -10.29
C GLY A 95 -0.45 -19.05 -11.11
N VAL A 96 0.37 -18.20 -10.50
CA VAL A 96 1.09 -17.10 -11.16
C VAL A 96 2.57 -17.16 -10.82
N GLY A 97 3.43 -16.75 -11.75
CA GLY A 97 4.87 -16.66 -11.55
C GLY A 97 5.50 -17.98 -11.12
N LYS A 98 6.14 -17.99 -9.94
CA LYS A 98 6.76 -19.19 -9.37
C LYS A 98 5.83 -19.93 -8.38
N SER A 99 4.66 -19.40 -8.08
CA SER A 99 3.68 -20.05 -7.21
C SER A 99 2.95 -21.16 -7.92
N GLY A 100 2.79 -22.28 -7.22
CA GLY A 100 2.00 -23.44 -7.68
C GLY A 100 0.49 -23.19 -7.65
N GLY A 101 -0.26 -24.22 -8.03
CA GLY A 101 -1.71 -24.18 -8.08
C GLY A 101 -2.25 -23.62 -9.39
N VAL A 102 -3.50 -23.20 -9.35
CA VAL A 102 -4.19 -22.62 -10.51
C VAL A 102 -4.79 -21.30 -10.09
N TYR A 103 -4.63 -20.28 -10.93
CA TYR A 103 -5.42 -19.05 -10.82
C TYR A 103 -6.85 -19.38 -11.22
N ALA A 104 -7.70 -19.61 -10.24
CA ALA A 104 -8.98 -20.29 -10.42
C ALA A 104 -10.17 -19.34 -10.17
N GLY A 105 -11.30 -19.79 -10.67
CA GLY A 105 -12.62 -19.21 -10.52
C GLY A 105 -13.05 -18.40 -11.74
N PRO A 106 -14.35 -18.20 -11.92
CA PRO A 106 -14.86 -17.35 -12.98
C PRO A 106 -14.42 -15.91 -12.72
N GLU A 107 -13.87 -15.26 -13.74
CA GLU A 107 -13.67 -13.82 -13.74
C GLU A 107 -14.98 -13.17 -14.20
N VAL A 108 -15.40 -12.14 -13.45
CA VAL A 108 -16.51 -11.27 -13.86
C VAL A 108 -15.89 -9.92 -14.16
N HIS A 109 -15.98 -9.49 -15.42
CA HIS A 109 -15.24 -8.36 -15.93
C HIS A 109 -13.72 -8.57 -15.68
N THR A 110 -13.03 -7.71 -14.94
CA THR A 110 -11.60 -7.81 -14.63
C THR A 110 -11.34 -8.43 -13.24
N ASN A 111 -12.41 -8.75 -12.49
CA ASN A 111 -12.33 -9.08 -11.08
C ASN A 111 -12.86 -10.48 -10.79
N ASN A 112 -12.05 -11.34 -10.19
CA ASN A 112 -12.49 -12.64 -9.69
C ASN A 112 -12.82 -12.54 -8.20
N VAL A 113 -14.09 -12.25 -7.90
CA VAL A 113 -14.59 -11.96 -6.55
C VAL A 113 -15.55 -13.04 -6.03
N THR A 114 -15.52 -14.26 -6.62
CA THR A 114 -16.33 -15.35 -6.08
C THR A 114 -15.92 -15.69 -4.65
N PRO A 115 -16.85 -16.07 -3.77
CA PRO A 115 -16.51 -16.45 -2.39
C PRO A 115 -15.42 -17.50 -2.32
N GLU A 116 -15.46 -18.51 -3.20
CA GLU A 116 -14.48 -19.60 -3.24
C GLU A 116 -13.08 -19.07 -3.52
N ASN A 117 -12.96 -18.15 -4.50
CA ASN A 117 -11.67 -17.53 -4.83
C ASN A 117 -11.17 -16.64 -3.69
N LEU A 118 -12.04 -15.81 -3.10
CA LEU A 118 -11.68 -14.97 -1.94
C LEU A 118 -11.23 -15.82 -0.75
N GLN A 119 -11.87 -16.98 -0.51
CA GLN A 119 -11.48 -17.93 0.53
C GLN A 119 -10.08 -18.53 0.26
N LEU A 120 -9.80 -18.96 -0.98
CA LEU A 120 -8.49 -19.48 -1.39
C LEU A 120 -7.40 -18.42 -1.19
N LEU A 121 -7.62 -17.21 -1.69
CA LEU A 121 -6.65 -16.11 -1.58
C LEU A 121 -6.44 -15.67 -0.11
N SER A 122 -7.49 -15.72 0.71
CA SER A 122 -7.35 -15.43 2.15
C SER A 122 -6.57 -16.51 2.89
N ALA A 123 -6.67 -17.79 2.49
CA ALA A 123 -5.84 -18.86 3.04
C ALA A 123 -4.36 -18.66 2.68
N ASP A 124 -4.07 -18.26 1.43
CA ASP A 124 -2.72 -17.96 0.98
C ASP A 124 -2.10 -16.81 1.79
N ALA A 125 -2.84 -15.72 1.94
CA ALA A 125 -2.39 -14.57 2.74
C ALA A 125 -2.25 -14.92 4.22
N THR A 126 -3.08 -15.81 4.77
CA THR A 126 -2.92 -16.32 6.15
C THR A 126 -1.62 -17.10 6.30
N ALA A 127 -1.30 -17.98 5.35
CA ALA A 127 -0.02 -18.70 5.36
C ALA A 127 1.18 -17.74 5.28
N ALA A 128 1.09 -16.67 4.50
CA ALA A 128 2.11 -15.61 4.45
C ALA A 128 2.25 -14.87 5.79
N VAL A 129 1.14 -14.61 6.51
CA VAL A 129 1.18 -14.06 7.88
C VAL A 129 1.91 -15.00 8.82
N ASP A 130 1.69 -16.31 8.70
CA ASP A 130 2.38 -17.30 9.53
C ASP A 130 3.89 -17.32 9.27
N VAL A 131 4.31 -17.19 8.01
CA VAL A 131 5.74 -17.06 7.63
C VAL A 131 6.37 -15.84 8.32
N LEU A 132 5.77 -14.65 8.19
CA LEU A 132 6.27 -13.44 8.85
C LEU A 132 6.26 -13.57 10.37
N SER A 133 5.21 -14.16 10.95
CA SER A 133 5.12 -14.37 12.39
C SER A 133 6.25 -15.26 12.90
N ASN A 134 6.58 -16.31 12.18
CA ASN A 134 7.69 -17.20 12.53
C ASN A 134 9.04 -16.52 12.33
N ARG A 135 9.19 -15.71 11.27
CA ARG A 135 10.41 -14.94 10.97
C ARG A 135 10.75 -13.94 12.07
N PHE A 136 9.73 -13.35 12.68
CA PHE A 136 9.87 -12.36 13.76
C PHE A 136 9.52 -12.90 15.15
N ALA A 137 9.49 -14.23 15.32
CA ALA A 137 9.22 -14.85 16.61
C ALA A 137 10.23 -14.35 17.67
N GLY A 138 9.72 -13.92 18.82
CA GLY A 138 10.55 -13.38 19.92
C GLY A 138 10.99 -11.92 19.78
N HIS A 139 10.69 -11.25 18.67
CA HIS A 139 11.09 -9.84 18.44
C HIS A 139 9.99 -8.81 18.70
N HIS A 140 8.79 -9.22 19.12
CA HIS A 140 7.63 -8.35 19.38
C HIS A 140 7.26 -7.41 18.23
N VAL A 141 7.59 -7.79 16.98
CA VAL A 141 7.26 -7.02 15.78
C VAL A 141 5.78 -7.19 15.46
N PRO A 142 4.96 -6.12 15.46
CA PRO A 142 3.55 -6.21 15.08
C PRO A 142 3.42 -6.49 13.60
N ILE A 143 2.50 -7.43 13.26
CA ILE A 143 2.26 -7.85 11.87
C ILE A 143 0.95 -7.24 11.41
N GLY A 144 0.96 -6.63 10.22
CA GLY A 144 -0.21 -6.10 9.55
C GLY A 144 -0.40 -6.63 8.13
N LEU A 145 -1.45 -6.15 7.50
CA LEU A 145 -1.77 -6.43 6.10
C LEU A 145 -1.82 -5.11 5.33
N ILE A 146 -1.32 -5.11 4.08
CA ILE A 146 -1.63 -4.05 3.12
C ILE A 146 -2.37 -4.70 1.96
N GLY A 147 -3.68 -4.44 1.88
CA GLY A 147 -4.56 -4.96 0.83
C GLY A 147 -4.74 -3.95 -0.29
N PHE A 148 -4.59 -4.41 -1.54
CA PHE A 148 -4.79 -3.61 -2.74
C PHE A 148 -6.09 -4.02 -3.42
N SER A 149 -6.97 -3.06 -3.77
CA SER A 149 -8.17 -3.34 -4.56
C SER A 149 -8.93 -4.57 -4.01
N GLN A 150 -8.98 -5.71 -4.73
CA GLN A 150 -9.55 -6.98 -4.27
C GLN A 150 -9.10 -7.39 -2.86
N GLY A 151 -7.91 -6.93 -2.42
CA GLY A 151 -7.44 -7.12 -1.05
C GLY A 151 -8.38 -6.56 0.02
N GLY A 152 -9.30 -5.65 -0.35
CA GLY A 152 -10.35 -5.12 0.52
C GLY A 152 -11.34 -6.17 1.02
N TRP A 153 -11.59 -7.23 0.26
CA TRP A 153 -12.38 -8.39 0.71
C TRP A 153 -11.50 -9.45 1.37
N ILE A 154 -10.25 -9.61 0.92
CA ILE A 154 -9.36 -10.68 1.37
C ILE A 154 -8.78 -10.39 2.76
N ALA A 155 -8.23 -9.19 2.99
CA ALA A 155 -7.54 -8.88 4.24
C ALA A 155 -8.45 -8.95 5.48
N PRO A 156 -9.72 -8.50 5.46
CA PRO A 156 -10.65 -8.72 6.58
C PRO A 156 -10.89 -10.21 6.89
N LEU A 157 -10.97 -11.06 5.85
CA LEU A 157 -11.10 -12.52 6.05
C LEU A 157 -9.86 -13.11 6.74
N VAL A 158 -8.66 -12.66 6.35
CA VAL A 158 -7.39 -13.06 7.02
C VAL A 158 -7.39 -12.62 8.48
N ALA A 159 -7.74 -11.36 8.75
CA ALA A 159 -7.72 -10.80 10.09
C ALA A 159 -8.73 -11.48 11.03
N THR A 160 -9.87 -11.94 10.53
CA THR A 160 -10.84 -12.72 11.34
C THR A 160 -10.34 -14.12 11.71
N ARG A 161 -9.38 -14.67 10.95
CA ARG A 161 -8.82 -16.01 11.15
C ARG A 161 -7.52 -16.01 11.93
N SER A 162 -6.73 -14.94 11.80
CA SER A 162 -5.40 -14.86 12.38
C SER A 162 -5.31 -13.73 13.42
N PRO A 163 -5.28 -14.07 14.73
CA PRO A 163 -5.08 -13.09 15.80
C PRO A 163 -3.68 -12.46 15.79
N ARG A 164 -2.79 -12.94 14.92
CA ARG A 164 -1.45 -12.40 14.68
C ARG A 164 -1.51 -11.07 13.95
N VAL A 165 -2.55 -10.82 13.15
CA VAL A 165 -2.78 -9.54 12.46
C VAL A 165 -3.16 -8.48 13.50
N LYS A 166 -2.41 -7.37 13.53
CA LYS A 166 -2.56 -6.27 14.49
C LYS A 166 -3.11 -4.99 13.89
N PHE A 167 -3.00 -4.82 12.58
CA PHE A 167 -3.52 -3.66 11.84
C PHE A 167 -3.73 -4.01 10.36
N MET A 168 -4.54 -3.23 9.68
CA MET A 168 -4.76 -3.34 8.24
C MET A 168 -4.62 -1.98 7.58
N VAL A 169 -4.08 -1.97 6.37
CA VAL A 169 -4.06 -0.81 5.48
C VAL A 169 -4.65 -1.23 4.14
N PHE A 170 -5.42 -0.36 3.51
CA PHE A 170 -6.03 -0.62 2.22
C PHE A 170 -5.71 0.48 1.22
N TRP A 171 -5.16 0.07 0.11
CA TRP A 171 -4.93 0.89 -1.06
C TRP A 171 -6.06 0.66 -2.05
N SER A 172 -7.00 1.59 -2.14
CA SER A 172 -8.23 1.50 -2.93
C SER A 172 -9.04 0.21 -2.68
N GLY A 173 -9.01 -0.27 -1.42
CA GLY A 173 -9.75 -1.47 -1.02
C GLY A 173 -11.24 -1.19 -0.82
N PRO A 174 -12.15 -1.92 -1.48
CA PRO A 174 -13.59 -1.69 -1.35
C PRO A 174 -14.12 -2.02 0.05
N VAL A 175 -15.15 -1.28 0.45
CA VAL A 175 -16.02 -1.58 1.62
C VAL A 175 -17.47 -1.77 1.13
N VAL A 176 -17.63 -2.19 -0.09
CA VAL A 176 -18.90 -2.53 -0.74
C VAL A 176 -18.95 -4.01 -1.03
N THR A 177 -20.14 -4.53 -1.32
CA THR A 177 -20.30 -5.93 -1.70
C THR A 177 -19.65 -6.22 -3.04
N THR A 178 -19.35 -7.48 -3.30
CA THR A 178 -18.77 -7.88 -4.59
C THR A 178 -19.71 -7.60 -5.76
N TYR A 179 -21.04 -7.69 -5.54
CA TYR A 179 -22.02 -7.31 -6.57
C TYR A 179 -22.01 -5.81 -6.88
N GLU A 180 -21.93 -4.97 -5.85
CA GLU A 180 -21.87 -3.51 -6.04
C GLU A 180 -20.60 -3.11 -6.78
N ALA A 181 -19.46 -3.70 -6.43
CA ALA A 181 -18.20 -3.41 -7.11
C ALA A 181 -18.23 -3.83 -8.58
N VAL A 182 -18.69 -5.04 -8.90
CA VAL A 182 -18.78 -5.51 -10.28
C VAL A 182 -19.77 -4.68 -11.09
N ARG A 183 -20.94 -4.30 -10.52
CA ARG A 183 -21.88 -3.39 -11.19
C ARG A 183 -21.25 -2.03 -11.48
N PHE A 184 -20.46 -1.53 -10.55
CA PHE A 184 -19.74 -0.27 -10.73
C PHE A 184 -18.71 -0.37 -11.85
N GLU A 185 -17.89 -1.43 -11.88
CA GLU A 185 -16.93 -1.67 -12.96
C GLU A 185 -17.61 -1.73 -14.35
N PHE A 186 -18.76 -2.40 -14.46
CA PHE A 186 -19.54 -2.41 -15.71
C PHE A 186 -20.11 -1.05 -16.06
N PHE A 187 -20.53 -0.25 -15.08
CA PHE A 187 -21.07 1.07 -15.32
C PHE A 187 -20.01 2.07 -15.76
N THR A 188 -18.85 2.04 -15.14
CA THR A 188 -17.74 2.94 -15.49
C THR A 188 -17.02 2.51 -16.76
N ASP A 189 -17.07 1.22 -17.10
CA ASP A 189 -16.27 0.60 -18.17
C ASP A 189 -14.77 0.96 -18.05
N HIS A 190 -14.31 1.21 -16.83
CA HIS A 190 -12.97 1.71 -16.49
C HIS A 190 -12.54 2.99 -17.23
N LYS A 191 -13.49 3.80 -17.70
CA LYS A 191 -13.22 5.04 -18.43
C LYS A 191 -12.74 6.14 -17.51
N ALA A 192 -11.53 6.63 -17.72
CA ALA A 192 -10.93 7.67 -16.87
C ALA A 192 -11.77 8.97 -16.80
N GLU A 193 -12.48 9.29 -17.91
CA GLU A 193 -13.37 10.44 -18.03
C GLU A 193 -14.75 10.24 -17.41
N PHE A 194 -15.05 9.09 -16.82
CA PHE A 194 -16.37 8.77 -16.27
C PHE A 194 -16.89 9.85 -15.33
N TRP A 195 -16.06 10.30 -14.40
CA TRP A 195 -16.43 11.33 -13.42
C TRP A 195 -16.57 12.76 -13.98
N ASP A 196 -16.20 12.98 -15.24
CA ASP A 196 -16.47 14.26 -15.93
C ASP A 196 -17.92 14.37 -16.39
N HIS A 197 -18.63 13.24 -16.47
CA HIS A 197 -19.97 13.12 -17.02
C HIS A 197 -21.01 12.53 -16.07
N HIS A 198 -20.57 11.96 -14.94
CA HIS A 198 -21.42 11.29 -13.96
C HIS A 198 -21.22 11.82 -12.55
N THR A 199 -22.29 11.72 -11.77
CA THR A 199 -22.32 12.12 -10.36
C THR A 199 -22.37 10.91 -9.44
N GLU A 200 -21.96 11.07 -8.18
CA GLU A 200 -22.12 10.05 -7.14
C GLU A 200 -23.58 9.61 -6.96
N ALA A 201 -24.55 10.52 -7.15
CA ALA A 201 -25.97 10.20 -7.05
C ALA A 201 -26.43 9.24 -8.17
N GLU A 202 -25.95 9.45 -9.40
CA GLU A 202 -26.22 8.54 -10.53
C GLU A 202 -25.57 7.16 -10.31
N VAL A 203 -24.35 7.11 -9.78
CA VAL A 203 -23.71 5.85 -9.41
C VAL A 203 -24.56 5.10 -8.39
N ARG A 204 -24.99 5.75 -7.31
CA ARG A 204 -25.82 5.14 -6.27
C ARG A 204 -27.15 4.63 -6.80
N GLU A 205 -27.80 5.41 -7.68
CA GLU A 205 -29.04 5.00 -8.34
C GLU A 205 -28.81 3.78 -9.22
N HIS A 206 -27.74 3.78 -10.04
CA HIS A 206 -27.40 2.66 -10.88
C HIS A 206 -27.16 1.37 -10.06
N LEU A 207 -26.36 1.45 -8.98
CA LEU A 207 -26.06 0.30 -8.13
C LEU A 207 -27.32 -0.26 -7.44
N ARG A 208 -28.27 0.61 -7.10
CA ARG A 208 -29.54 0.22 -6.45
C ARG A 208 -30.56 -0.34 -7.44
N SER A 209 -30.70 0.26 -8.61
CA SER A 209 -31.75 -0.04 -9.58
C SER A 209 -31.40 -1.14 -10.57
N ASN A 210 -30.13 -1.51 -10.68
CA ASN A 210 -29.65 -2.51 -11.62
C ASN A 210 -29.33 -3.85 -10.92
N PRO A 211 -30.32 -4.73 -10.72
CA PRO A 211 -30.15 -5.99 -10.00
C PRO A 211 -29.56 -7.09 -10.89
N HIS A 212 -28.38 -6.84 -11.49
CA HIS A 212 -27.69 -7.91 -12.21
C HIS A 212 -27.50 -9.11 -11.30
N GLN A 213 -27.89 -10.27 -11.76
CA GLN A 213 -27.61 -11.54 -11.12
C GLN A 213 -26.31 -12.09 -11.70
N TYR A 214 -25.31 -12.27 -10.82
CA TYR A 214 -24.05 -12.88 -11.18
C TYR A 214 -24.08 -14.38 -10.82
N PRO A 215 -23.31 -15.24 -11.49
CA PRO A 215 -23.29 -16.66 -11.24
C PRO A 215 -22.48 -17.04 -9.97
N PHE A 216 -22.39 -16.16 -8.99
CA PHE A 216 -21.73 -16.38 -7.71
C PHE A 216 -22.53 -15.72 -6.56
N ILE A 217 -22.23 -16.12 -5.35
CA ILE A 217 -22.86 -15.52 -4.15
C ILE A 217 -22.17 -14.21 -3.80
N ASP A 218 -22.93 -13.20 -3.45
CA ASP A 218 -22.41 -11.91 -3.01
C ASP A 218 -21.59 -12.02 -1.72
N THR A 219 -20.56 -11.22 -1.59
CA THR A 219 -19.71 -11.14 -0.38
C THR A 219 -19.68 -9.71 0.11
N ASP A 220 -20.09 -9.49 1.36
CA ASP A 220 -20.03 -8.20 2.03
C ASP A 220 -18.82 -8.16 2.99
N PRO A 221 -17.80 -7.30 2.76
CA PRO A 221 -16.67 -7.18 3.67
C PRO A 221 -17.05 -6.61 5.04
N VAL A 222 -18.18 -5.89 5.14
CA VAL A 222 -18.71 -5.35 6.40
C VAL A 222 -18.96 -6.45 7.42
N GLU A 223 -19.38 -7.64 7.01
CA GLU A 223 -19.59 -8.77 7.92
C GLU A 223 -18.30 -9.20 8.65
N SER A 224 -17.16 -9.15 7.96
CA SER A 224 -15.87 -9.42 8.57
C SER A 224 -15.37 -8.23 9.38
N LEU A 225 -15.50 -7.01 8.87
CA LEU A 225 -15.05 -5.79 9.53
C LEU A 225 -15.77 -5.57 10.87
N GLN A 226 -17.05 -5.90 10.95
CA GLN A 226 -17.83 -5.83 12.21
C GLN A 226 -17.28 -6.73 13.33
N LYS A 227 -16.62 -7.84 12.98
CA LYS A 227 -16.02 -8.79 13.94
C LYS A 227 -14.66 -8.34 14.46
N LEU A 228 -14.02 -7.36 13.78
CA LEU A 228 -12.67 -6.91 14.07
C LEU A 228 -12.66 -5.72 15.04
N SER A 229 -11.61 -5.67 15.89
CA SER A 229 -11.33 -4.55 16.80
C SER A 229 -9.92 -4.00 16.60
N LEU A 230 -9.20 -4.45 15.59
CA LEU A 230 -7.88 -3.95 15.22
C LEU A 230 -8.02 -2.69 14.35
N PRO A 231 -7.04 -1.75 14.40
CA PRO A 231 -7.07 -0.53 13.59
C PRO A 231 -6.93 -0.81 12.10
N GLY A 232 -7.61 0.00 11.31
CA GLY A 232 -7.56 -0.04 9.85
C GLY A 232 -7.52 1.35 9.21
N LEU A 233 -6.71 1.51 8.16
CA LEU A 233 -6.64 2.71 7.34
C LEU A 233 -7.02 2.37 5.91
N TRP A 234 -7.91 3.17 5.33
CA TRP A 234 -8.23 3.12 3.89
C TRP A 234 -7.76 4.37 3.18
N LEU A 235 -7.11 4.19 2.03
CA LEU A 235 -6.72 5.27 1.13
C LEU A 235 -7.56 5.14 -0.13
N PHE A 236 -8.26 6.20 -0.51
CA PHE A 236 -9.18 6.22 -1.64
C PHE A 236 -8.86 7.33 -2.65
N GLY A 237 -8.99 7.02 -3.94
CA GLY A 237 -9.06 8.01 -4.99
C GLY A 237 -10.49 8.53 -5.19
N GLY A 238 -10.67 9.85 -5.34
CA GLY A 238 -11.98 10.44 -5.60
C GLY A 238 -12.48 10.22 -7.02
N ARG A 239 -11.57 9.91 -7.94
CA ARG A 239 -11.86 9.60 -9.35
C ARG A 239 -11.69 8.12 -9.69
N ASP A 240 -11.74 7.26 -8.67
CA ASP A 240 -11.68 5.80 -8.84
C ASP A 240 -12.86 5.33 -9.72
N VAL A 241 -12.54 4.52 -10.72
CA VAL A 241 -13.52 3.92 -11.67
C VAL A 241 -13.62 2.40 -11.54
N SER A 242 -12.93 1.82 -10.54
CA SER A 242 -12.95 0.39 -10.22
C SER A 242 -13.64 0.10 -8.88
N VAL A 243 -13.59 1.06 -7.93
CA VAL A 243 -14.21 0.93 -6.61
C VAL A 243 -15.12 2.14 -6.37
N PRO A 244 -16.41 1.93 -5.98
CA PRO A 244 -17.32 3.02 -5.66
C PRO A 244 -16.93 3.65 -4.31
N THR A 245 -16.01 4.62 -4.39
CA THR A 245 -15.36 5.27 -3.25
C THR A 245 -16.36 5.91 -2.29
N GLY A 246 -17.33 6.67 -2.79
CA GLY A 246 -18.30 7.37 -1.96
C GLY A 246 -19.12 6.42 -1.09
N LEU A 247 -19.57 5.30 -1.65
CA LEU A 247 -20.31 4.27 -0.90
C LEU A 247 -19.42 3.53 0.10
N SER A 248 -18.16 3.25 -0.27
CA SER A 248 -17.17 2.65 0.63
C SER A 248 -16.90 3.54 1.85
N ILE A 249 -16.72 4.84 1.65
CA ILE A 249 -16.52 5.82 2.72
C ILE A 249 -17.75 5.91 3.64
N GLU A 250 -18.96 5.89 3.09
CA GLU A 250 -20.19 5.90 3.89
C GLU A 250 -20.24 4.72 4.85
N ARG A 251 -19.93 3.50 4.37
CA ARG A 251 -19.91 2.30 5.19
C ARG A 251 -18.79 2.32 6.25
N LEU A 252 -17.61 2.84 5.90
CA LEU A 252 -16.54 3.05 6.89
C LEU A 252 -16.94 4.02 7.98
N ARG A 253 -17.60 5.12 7.63
CA ARG A 253 -18.13 6.07 8.62
C ARG A 253 -19.15 5.41 9.56
N ALA A 254 -20.04 4.58 9.03
CA ALA A 254 -21.00 3.83 9.84
C ALA A 254 -20.29 2.85 10.79
N LEU A 255 -19.26 2.13 10.33
CA LEU A 255 -18.45 1.25 11.16
C LEU A 255 -17.69 2.04 12.24
N ALA A 256 -17.07 3.17 11.89
CA ALA A 256 -16.38 4.04 12.85
C ALA A 256 -17.36 4.60 13.90
N ALA A 257 -18.56 5.03 13.51
CA ALA A 257 -19.61 5.47 14.42
C ALA A 257 -20.08 4.36 15.37
N SER A 258 -19.96 3.09 14.98
CA SER A 258 -20.21 1.92 15.84
C SER A 258 -19.02 1.55 16.75
N GLY A 259 -17.97 2.37 16.79
CA GLY A 259 -16.79 2.18 17.64
C GLY A 259 -15.65 1.37 17.01
N LYS A 260 -15.69 1.09 15.70
CA LYS A 260 -14.58 0.43 15.03
C LYS A 260 -13.41 1.42 14.81
N PRO A 261 -12.15 1.02 15.08
CA PRO A 261 -11.00 1.91 14.93
C PRO A 261 -10.54 2.00 13.47
N PHE A 262 -11.45 2.45 12.60
CA PHE A 262 -11.23 2.57 11.18
C PHE A 262 -11.13 4.04 10.78
N GLU A 263 -10.07 4.35 10.03
CA GLU A 263 -9.76 5.68 9.50
C GLU A 263 -9.70 5.60 7.97
N TYR A 264 -9.89 6.73 7.29
CA TYR A 264 -9.66 6.81 5.84
C TYR A 264 -9.04 8.15 5.46
N GLU A 265 -8.35 8.15 4.32
CA GLU A 265 -7.90 9.35 3.61
C GLU A 265 -8.47 9.33 2.20
N LEU A 266 -8.97 10.47 1.72
CA LEU A 266 -9.48 10.66 0.37
C LEU A 266 -8.55 11.61 -0.39
N TYR A 267 -8.11 11.18 -1.56
CA TYR A 267 -7.35 11.97 -2.54
C TYR A 267 -8.30 12.34 -3.69
N PRO A 268 -8.91 13.55 -3.68
CA PRO A 268 -10.06 13.87 -4.55
C PRO A 268 -9.79 13.70 -6.05
N GLU A 269 -8.56 14.02 -6.49
CA GLU A 269 -8.18 13.97 -7.91
C GLU A 269 -7.49 12.66 -8.32
N ALA A 270 -7.23 11.77 -7.38
CA ALA A 270 -6.56 10.50 -7.68
C ALA A 270 -7.57 9.46 -8.20
N ASP A 271 -7.08 8.59 -9.05
CA ASP A 271 -7.77 7.40 -9.54
C ASP A 271 -7.55 6.18 -8.63
N HIS A 272 -7.87 4.98 -9.14
CA HIS A 272 -7.69 3.71 -8.44
C HIS A 272 -6.24 3.41 -8.03
N GLN A 273 -5.26 3.87 -8.80
CA GLN A 273 -3.84 3.57 -8.56
C GLN A 273 -3.25 4.41 -7.44
N LEU A 274 -3.87 5.57 -7.13
CA LEU A 274 -3.33 6.61 -6.26
C LEU A 274 -1.92 7.06 -6.71
N VAL A 275 -1.35 8.03 -6.03
CA VAL A 275 0.01 8.50 -6.30
C VAL A 275 0.92 7.96 -5.20
N GLU A 276 1.93 7.16 -5.55
CA GLU A 276 2.85 6.52 -4.59
C GLU A 276 3.51 7.55 -3.66
N ASP A 277 3.94 8.68 -4.21
CA ASP A 277 4.62 9.75 -3.46
C ASP A 277 3.76 10.36 -2.33
N THR A 278 2.44 10.21 -2.39
CA THR A 278 1.51 10.66 -1.34
C THR A 278 1.00 9.50 -0.49
N ALA A 279 0.65 8.38 -1.11
CA ALA A 279 0.08 7.22 -0.43
C ALA A 279 1.09 6.52 0.49
N ILE A 280 2.34 6.34 0.05
CA ILE A 280 3.37 5.64 0.84
C ILE A 280 3.69 6.39 2.14
N PRO A 281 3.98 7.72 2.14
CA PRO A 281 4.18 8.47 3.38
C PRO A 281 2.99 8.39 4.34
N ALA A 282 1.76 8.45 3.83
CA ALA A 282 0.55 8.30 4.64
C ALA A 282 0.49 6.93 5.33
N ILE A 283 0.70 5.85 4.56
CA ILE A 283 0.76 4.47 5.08
C ILE A 283 1.83 4.34 6.16
N VAL A 284 3.05 4.77 5.87
CA VAL A 284 4.19 4.67 6.79
C VAL A 284 3.91 5.46 8.07
N GLY A 285 3.48 6.73 7.95
CA GLY A 285 3.16 7.58 9.09
C GLY A 285 2.06 6.99 9.98
N TRP A 286 1.01 6.43 9.36
CA TRP A 286 -0.08 5.79 10.08
C TRP A 286 0.35 4.50 10.79
N ILE A 287 1.16 3.65 10.13
CA ILE A 287 1.71 2.43 10.76
C ILE A 287 2.54 2.81 11.98
N TYR A 288 3.47 3.77 11.88
CA TYR A 288 4.30 4.21 13.00
C TYR A 288 3.46 4.77 14.17
N LYS A 289 2.39 5.52 13.87
CA LYS A 289 1.42 5.99 14.86
C LYS A 289 0.76 4.81 15.58
N THR A 290 0.29 3.83 14.80
CA THR A 290 -0.50 2.71 15.26
C THR A 290 0.29 1.74 16.14
N VAL A 291 1.57 1.50 15.80
CA VAL A 291 2.44 0.60 16.58
C VAL A 291 3.19 1.32 17.72
N GLY A 292 2.94 2.60 17.94
CA GLY A 292 3.57 3.36 19.04
C GLY A 292 5.02 3.78 18.80
N ALA A 293 5.50 3.79 17.55
CA ALA A 293 6.89 4.03 17.18
C ALA A 293 7.14 5.43 16.56
N ARG A 294 6.27 6.42 16.81
CA ARG A 294 6.38 7.77 16.22
C ARG A 294 7.73 8.45 16.41
N GLY A 295 8.39 8.24 17.56
CA GLY A 295 9.72 8.80 17.82
C GLY A 295 10.78 8.30 16.85
N GLU A 296 10.67 7.06 16.39
CA GLU A 296 11.60 6.43 15.45
C GLU A 296 11.44 6.96 14.02
N LEU A 297 10.23 7.37 13.62
CA LEU A 297 9.98 7.97 12.30
C LEU A 297 10.72 9.31 12.14
N ALA A 298 10.78 10.12 13.22
CA ALA A 298 11.51 11.39 13.22
C ALA A 298 13.03 11.19 13.02
N ASP A 299 13.58 10.08 13.43
CA ASP A 299 14.99 9.74 13.25
C ASP A 299 15.33 9.26 11.83
N LEU A 300 14.38 8.65 11.12
CA LEU A 300 14.55 8.30 9.71
C LEU A 300 14.66 9.55 8.82
N GLY A 301 13.85 10.58 9.10
CA GLY A 301 13.89 11.87 8.38
C GLY A 301 15.14 12.71 8.65
N ARG A 302 15.92 12.40 9.68
CA ARG A 302 17.19 13.06 10.03
C ARG A 302 18.41 12.39 9.44
N ARG A 303 18.29 11.21 8.83
CA ARG A 303 19.40 10.61 8.13
C ARG A 303 19.66 11.39 6.85
N PRO A 304 20.90 11.82 6.56
CA PRO A 304 21.22 12.49 5.30
C PRO A 304 20.84 11.55 4.15
N GLN A 305 20.08 12.09 3.20
CA GLN A 305 19.70 11.44 1.95
C GLN A 305 20.92 11.31 1.05
#